data_ff543073fefb68bf55df90b17650e745
#
_entry.id   ff543073fefb68bf55df90b17650e745
#
_cell.length_a   1.000
_cell.length_b   1.000
_cell.length_c   1.000
_cell.angle_alpha   90.00
_cell.angle_beta   90.00
_cell.angle_gamma   90.00
#
_symmetry.space_group_name_H-M   'P 1'
#
loop_
_entity.id
_entity.type
_entity.pdbx_description
1 polymer ?
#
loop_
_entity_poly.entity_id
_entity_poly.type
_entity_poly.pdbx_seq_one_letter_code
_entity_poly.pdbx_strand_id
1 'polypeptide(L)'
;FDFPVQEDEIIIDENEIGKKLNELENIIIDSHIPFKANKAVILRCNPSVLLERLRQRRYPEEKIKDNLLSEILDYEIYAVKELFSEEDIYEVLSEDVEETINVIMEIINGKGNSLKNGNHFNFLTEDNIFLIEK
;
A
#
# COMPACT_ATOMS: atom_id res chain seq x y z
N PHE A 1 -2.12 13.55 3.62
CA PHE A 1 -1.88 14.47 2.49
C PHE A 1 -2.10 13.74 1.18
N ASP A 2 -3.12 14.14 0.44
CA ASP A 2 -3.41 13.58 -0.86
C ASP A 2 -2.83 14.47 -1.95
N PHE A 3 -2.13 13.85 -2.90
CA PHE A 3 -1.75 14.58 -4.10
C PHE A 3 -2.98 14.76 -4.98
N PRO A 4 -3.23 15.98 -5.45
CA PRO A 4 -4.31 16.18 -6.40
C PRO A 4 -3.93 15.51 -7.72
N VAL A 5 -4.52 14.36 -7.95
CA VAL A 5 -4.38 13.65 -9.21
C VAL A 5 -5.56 14.03 -10.07
N GLN A 6 -5.33 14.72 -11.16
CA GLN A 6 -6.36 14.97 -12.16
C GLN A 6 -6.38 13.79 -13.12
N GLU A 7 -7.57 13.40 -13.53
CA GLU A 7 -7.73 12.19 -14.35
C GLU A 7 -7.15 12.30 -15.76
N ASP A 8 -6.98 13.51 -16.28
CA ASP A 8 -6.76 13.66 -17.71
C ASP A 8 -5.32 13.63 -18.16
N GLU A 9 -4.47 14.37 -17.59
CA GLU A 9 -3.08 14.41 -18.02
C GLU A 9 -2.20 14.87 -16.91
N ILE A 10 -1.56 13.94 -16.26
CA ILE A 10 -0.58 14.36 -15.30
C ILE A 10 0.75 13.78 -15.68
N ILE A 11 1.62 14.69 -16.07
CA ILE A 11 3.03 14.39 -16.11
C ILE A 11 3.54 14.69 -14.72
N ILE A 12 3.69 13.64 -13.93
CA ILE A 12 4.26 13.77 -12.59
C ILE A 12 5.77 13.67 -12.73
N ASP A 13 6.44 14.77 -12.43
CA ASP A 13 7.89 14.72 -12.28
C ASP A 13 8.20 14.23 -10.88
N GLU A 14 8.46 12.94 -10.75
CA GLU A 14 8.74 12.28 -9.49
C GLU A 14 9.95 12.89 -8.76
N ASN A 15 10.95 13.34 -9.50
CA ASN A 15 12.15 13.92 -8.90
C ASN A 15 11.85 15.29 -8.27
N GLU A 16 11.07 16.12 -8.94
CA GLU A 16 10.71 17.43 -8.42
C GLU A 16 9.80 17.32 -7.21
N ILE A 17 8.83 16.40 -7.25
CA ILE A 17 7.95 16.15 -6.12
C ILE A 17 8.75 15.62 -4.93
N GLY A 18 9.66 14.68 -5.16
CA GLY A 18 10.53 14.14 -4.13
C GLY A 18 11.35 15.22 -3.43
N LYS A 19 11.90 16.18 -4.19
CA LYS A 19 12.66 17.29 -3.63
C LYS A 19 11.79 18.19 -2.75
N LYS A 20 10.59 18.51 -3.20
CA LYS A 20 9.67 19.34 -2.43
C LYS A 20 9.21 18.65 -1.15
N LEU A 21 8.97 17.35 -1.22
CA LEU A 21 8.54 16.56 -0.05
C LEU A 21 9.64 16.43 0.98
N ASN A 22 10.90 16.33 0.55
CA ASN A 22 12.03 16.24 1.48
C ASN A 22 12.23 17.52 2.30
N GLU A 23 11.70 18.63 1.85
CA GLU A 23 11.73 19.90 2.58
C GLU A 23 10.66 19.97 3.67
N LEU A 24 9.70 19.06 3.67
CA LEU A 24 8.62 19.03 4.63
C LEU A 24 8.93 18.05 5.76
N GLU A 25 8.57 18.43 6.98
CA GLU A 25 8.74 17.60 8.17
C GLU A 25 7.39 17.23 8.76
N ASN A 26 7.32 16.07 9.41
CA ASN A 26 6.14 15.60 10.14
C ASN A 26 4.87 15.55 9.28
N ILE A 27 4.99 14.99 8.08
CA ILE A 27 3.84 14.83 7.19
C ILE A 27 3.60 13.36 6.86
N ILE A 28 2.34 13.06 6.57
CA ILE A 28 1.91 11.77 6.03
C ILE A 28 1.45 12.01 4.61
N ILE A 29 1.98 11.20 3.69
CA ILE A 29 1.63 11.30 2.28
C ILE A 29 0.91 10.03 1.86
N ASP A 30 -0.31 10.18 1.37
CA ASP A 30 -1.05 9.10 0.74
C ASP A 30 -0.84 9.19 -0.77
N SER A 31 -0.24 8.16 -1.35
CA SER A 31 0.13 8.20 -2.76
C SER A 31 0.08 6.82 -3.39
N HIS A 32 -0.31 6.76 -4.65
CA HIS A 32 -0.22 5.56 -5.48
C HIS A 32 1.19 5.33 -6.02
N ILE A 33 2.03 6.35 -5.95
CA ILE A 33 3.40 6.31 -6.44
C ILE A 33 4.33 6.35 -5.23
N PRO A 34 5.25 5.38 -5.06
CA PRO A 34 6.16 5.42 -3.94
C PRO A 34 7.18 6.56 -4.08
N PHE A 35 7.34 7.31 -3.00
CA PHE A 35 8.35 8.35 -2.89
C PHE A 35 9.27 8.03 -1.72
N LYS A 36 10.52 8.41 -1.84
CA LYS A 36 11.47 8.22 -0.74
C LYS A 36 11.10 9.14 0.43
N ALA A 37 10.90 8.54 1.59
CA ALA A 37 10.58 9.21 2.84
C ALA A 37 11.28 8.46 3.98
N ASN A 38 10.96 8.80 5.22
CA ASN A 38 11.56 8.10 6.37
C ASN A 38 11.02 6.69 6.53
N LYS A 39 9.72 6.53 6.37
CA LYS A 39 9.04 5.25 6.52
C LYS A 39 7.99 5.08 5.45
N ALA A 40 7.76 3.84 5.06
CA ALA A 40 6.68 3.46 4.16
C ALA A 40 5.71 2.55 4.91
N VAL A 41 4.43 2.87 4.83
CA VAL A 41 3.36 2.03 5.37
C VAL A 41 2.54 1.52 4.19
N ILE A 42 2.49 0.21 4.04
CA ILE A 42 1.74 -0.43 2.97
C ILE A 42 0.47 -1.00 3.57
N LEU A 43 -0.67 -0.54 3.10
CA LEU A 43 -1.95 -1.07 3.54
C LEU A 43 -2.24 -2.37 2.81
N ARG A 44 -2.42 -3.43 3.58
CA ARG A 44 -2.70 -4.76 3.05
C ARG A 44 -4.14 -5.13 3.33
N CYS A 45 -4.70 -5.99 2.49
CA CYS A 45 -6.07 -6.45 2.63
C CYS A 45 -6.17 -7.91 2.23
N ASN A 46 -6.86 -8.72 3.04
CA ASN A 46 -7.14 -10.10 2.65
C ASN A 46 -7.83 -10.13 1.29
N PRO A 47 -7.38 -10.97 0.35
CA PRO A 47 -7.98 -11.02 -0.99
C PRO A 47 -9.48 -11.26 -1.01
N SER A 48 -10.02 -12.06 -0.10
CA SER A 48 -11.48 -12.27 -0.01
C SER A 48 -12.23 -10.98 0.37
N VAL A 49 -11.67 -10.19 1.28
CA VAL A 49 -12.25 -8.90 1.67
C VAL A 49 -12.08 -7.88 0.54
N LEU A 50 -10.92 -7.87 -0.10
CA LEU A 50 -10.65 -7.00 -1.24
C LEU A 50 -11.61 -7.28 -2.39
N LEU A 51 -11.85 -8.55 -2.71
CA LEU A 51 -12.79 -8.96 -3.75
C LEU A 51 -14.17 -8.38 -3.49
N GLU A 52 -14.67 -8.51 -2.27
CA GLU A 52 -15.97 -7.98 -1.89
C GLU A 52 -16.03 -6.46 -2.03
N ARG A 53 -15.01 -5.76 -1.57
CA ARG A 53 -14.92 -4.30 -1.68
C ARG A 53 -14.92 -3.84 -3.14
N LEU A 54 -14.18 -4.53 -4.00
CA LEU A 54 -14.11 -4.19 -5.43
C LEU A 54 -15.43 -4.45 -6.14
N ARG A 55 -16.12 -5.53 -5.77
CA ARG A 55 -17.47 -5.81 -6.29
C ARG A 55 -18.48 -4.76 -5.87
N GLN A 56 -18.42 -4.31 -4.63
CA GLN A 56 -19.29 -3.23 -4.15
C GLN A 56 -19.05 -1.93 -4.90
N ARG A 57 -17.82 -1.68 -5.32
CA ARG A 57 -17.48 -0.50 -6.14
C ARG A 57 -17.81 -0.69 -7.61
N ARG A 58 -18.32 -1.86 -8.00
CA ARG A 58 -18.71 -2.20 -9.37
C ARG A 58 -17.58 -2.09 -10.38
N TYR A 59 -16.38 -2.48 -9.99
CA TYR A 59 -15.26 -2.54 -10.92
C TYR A 59 -15.46 -3.68 -11.93
N PRO A 60 -14.98 -3.51 -13.18
CA PRO A 60 -15.01 -4.59 -14.18
C PRO A 60 -14.22 -5.81 -13.70
N GLU A 61 -14.63 -7.00 -14.15
CA GLU A 61 -13.99 -8.26 -13.72
C GLU A 61 -12.49 -8.28 -13.97
N GLU A 62 -12.02 -7.74 -15.10
CA GLU A 62 -10.58 -7.69 -15.39
C GLU A 62 -9.83 -6.83 -14.37
N LYS A 63 -10.41 -5.70 -14.00
CA LYS A 63 -9.81 -4.81 -13.02
C LYS A 63 -9.78 -5.45 -11.64
N ILE A 64 -10.82 -6.20 -11.30
CA ILE A 64 -10.87 -6.96 -10.04
C ILE A 64 -9.75 -7.99 -10.00
N LYS A 65 -9.59 -8.76 -11.08
CA LYS A 65 -8.53 -9.77 -11.17
C LYS A 65 -7.14 -9.16 -11.04
N ASP A 66 -6.90 -8.05 -11.72
CA ASP A 66 -5.61 -7.37 -11.67
C ASP A 66 -5.28 -6.87 -10.26
N ASN A 67 -6.27 -6.31 -9.57
CA ASN A 67 -6.11 -5.85 -8.19
C ASN A 67 -5.85 -7.01 -7.23
N LEU A 68 -6.59 -8.11 -7.39
CA LEU A 68 -6.38 -9.30 -6.57
C LEU A 68 -5.01 -9.90 -6.78
N LEU A 69 -4.56 -10.02 -8.03
CA LEU A 69 -3.23 -10.52 -8.36
C LEU A 69 -2.13 -9.65 -7.76
N SER A 70 -2.28 -8.34 -7.88
CA SER A 70 -1.33 -7.40 -7.31
C SER A 70 -1.17 -7.59 -5.79
N GLU A 71 -2.27 -7.79 -5.08
CA GLU A 71 -2.26 -8.01 -3.64
C GLU A 71 -1.68 -9.38 -3.28
N ILE A 72 -2.07 -10.42 -3.99
CA ILE A 72 -1.58 -11.79 -3.73
C ILE A 72 -0.09 -11.92 -4.02
N LEU A 73 0.40 -11.25 -5.06
CA LEU A 73 1.80 -11.33 -5.51
C LEU A 73 2.71 -10.25 -4.92
N ASP A 74 2.22 -9.44 -4.00
CA ASP A 74 3.03 -8.42 -3.29
C ASP A 74 3.66 -7.37 -4.23
N TYR A 75 3.00 -6.99 -5.30
CA TYR A 75 3.54 -6.04 -6.27
C TYR A 75 3.95 -4.71 -5.64
N GLU A 76 3.12 -4.20 -4.75
CA GLU A 76 3.38 -2.91 -4.10
C GLU A 76 4.61 -2.98 -3.20
N ILE A 77 4.80 -4.10 -2.51
CA ILE A 77 5.96 -4.31 -1.66
C ILE A 77 7.25 -4.29 -2.47
N TYR A 78 7.27 -4.94 -3.62
CA TYR A 78 8.44 -4.95 -4.48
C TYR A 78 8.79 -3.55 -5.00
N ALA A 79 7.78 -2.76 -5.34
CA ALA A 79 7.99 -1.38 -5.77
C ALA A 79 8.58 -0.52 -4.63
N VAL A 80 8.06 -0.68 -3.43
CA VAL A 80 8.53 0.07 -2.26
C VAL A 80 9.95 -0.35 -1.86
N LYS A 81 10.30 -1.62 -1.98
CA LYS A 81 11.64 -2.11 -1.67
C LYS A 81 12.75 -1.48 -2.51
N GLU A 82 12.42 -0.94 -3.66
CA GLU A 82 13.40 -0.24 -4.49
C GLU A 82 13.81 1.10 -3.89
N LEU A 83 12.97 1.69 -3.05
CA LEU A 83 13.19 3.02 -2.47
C LEU A 83 13.49 3.00 -0.97
N PHE A 84 13.09 1.94 -0.27
CA PHE A 84 13.19 1.85 1.19
C PHE A 84 13.92 0.58 1.59
N SER A 85 14.68 0.65 2.67
CA SER A 85 15.20 -0.56 3.31
C SER A 85 14.08 -1.26 4.09
N GLU A 86 14.21 -2.57 4.28
CA GLU A 86 13.17 -3.36 4.95
C GLU A 86 12.87 -2.90 6.37
N GLU A 87 13.84 -2.28 7.05
CA GLU A 87 13.63 -1.75 8.39
C GLU A 87 12.67 -0.54 8.43
N ASP A 88 12.47 0.12 7.30
CA ASP A 88 11.60 1.29 7.16
C ASP A 88 10.27 0.99 6.49
N ILE A 89 10.02 -0.27 6.14
CA ILE A 89 8.79 -0.71 5.49
C ILE A 89 7.91 -1.43 6.50
N TYR A 90 6.65 -0.98 6.59
CA TYR A 90 5.66 -1.54 7.51
C TYR A 90 4.41 -1.94 6.75
N GLU A 91 3.97 -3.18 6.92
CA GLU A 91 2.70 -3.65 6.38
C GLU A 91 1.63 -3.59 7.45
N VAL A 92 0.48 -3.03 7.12
CA VAL A 92 -0.64 -2.89 8.04
C VAL A 92 -1.91 -3.44 7.39
N LEU A 93 -2.61 -4.32 8.10
CA LEU A 93 -3.87 -4.85 7.60
C LEU A 93 -4.95 -3.78 7.72
N SER A 94 -5.57 -3.41 6.59
CA SER A 94 -6.49 -2.29 6.49
C SER A 94 -7.96 -2.73 6.40
N GLU A 95 -8.38 -3.65 7.27
CA GLU A 95 -9.76 -4.15 7.26
C GLU A 95 -10.67 -3.36 8.20
N ASP A 96 -10.14 -2.88 9.30
CA ASP A 96 -10.85 -2.02 10.26
C ASP A 96 -10.17 -0.65 10.29
N VAL A 97 -10.93 0.41 10.02
CA VAL A 97 -10.38 1.76 9.89
C VAL A 97 -9.76 2.24 11.21
N GLU A 98 -10.46 2.03 12.31
CA GLU A 98 -10.01 2.51 13.62
C GLU A 98 -8.73 1.80 14.05
N GLU A 99 -8.71 0.48 13.92
CA GLU A 99 -7.54 -0.31 14.24
C GLU A 99 -6.35 0.03 13.34
N THR A 100 -6.61 0.22 12.05
CA THR A 100 -5.59 0.62 11.08
C THR A 100 -4.94 1.94 11.48
N ILE A 101 -5.74 2.94 11.83
CA ILE A 101 -5.25 4.24 12.27
C ILE A 101 -4.38 4.09 13.52
N ASN A 102 -4.82 3.30 14.49
CA ASN A 102 -4.07 3.09 15.70
C ASN A 102 -2.69 2.47 15.44
N VAL A 103 -2.62 1.48 14.55
CA VAL A 103 -1.34 0.86 14.18
C VAL A 103 -0.44 1.84 13.47
N ILE A 104 -0.97 2.63 12.55
CA ILE A 104 -0.19 3.66 11.84
C ILE A 104 0.37 4.68 12.84
N MET A 105 -0.42 5.11 13.80
CA MET A 105 0.04 6.05 14.82
C MET A 105 1.17 5.46 15.67
N GLU A 106 1.10 4.18 16.00
CA GLU A 106 2.19 3.50 16.70
C GLU A 106 3.48 3.50 15.88
N ILE A 107 3.36 3.25 14.57
CA ILE A 107 4.52 3.26 13.66
C ILE A 107 5.15 4.64 13.60
N ILE A 108 4.32 5.68 13.51
CA ILE A 108 4.79 7.07 13.50
C ILE A 108 5.55 7.39 14.79
N ASN A 109 5.11 6.83 15.91
CA ASN A 109 5.75 7.03 17.21
C ASN A 109 6.95 6.12 17.47
N GLY A 110 7.43 5.42 16.43
CA GLY A 110 8.61 4.58 16.53
C GLY A 110 8.35 3.18 17.06
N LYS A 111 7.09 2.76 17.12
CA LYS A 111 6.71 1.41 17.54
C LYS A 111 6.34 0.56 16.34
N GLY A 112 6.06 -0.71 16.57
CA GLY A 112 5.65 -1.63 15.53
C GLY A 112 6.82 -2.42 14.95
N ASN A 113 6.49 -3.43 14.15
CA ASN A 113 7.46 -4.32 13.54
C ASN A 113 7.52 -4.09 12.04
N SER A 114 8.73 -3.83 11.55
CA SER A 114 8.98 -3.64 10.13
C SER A 114 9.08 -4.97 9.39
N LEU A 115 9.18 -4.88 8.08
CA LEU A 115 9.39 -6.03 7.20
C LEU A 115 10.67 -6.79 7.57
N LYS A 116 11.71 -6.08 8.01
CA LYS A 116 12.96 -6.69 8.47
C LYS A 116 12.75 -7.63 9.67
N ASN A 117 11.78 -7.33 10.51
CA ASN A 117 11.45 -8.17 11.67
C ASN A 117 10.47 -9.29 11.33
N GLY A 118 10.23 -9.52 10.05
CA GLY A 118 9.37 -10.61 9.58
C GLY A 118 7.88 -10.28 9.56
N ASN A 119 7.51 -9.03 9.77
CA ASN A 119 6.10 -8.63 9.70
C ASN A 119 5.65 -8.49 8.25
N HIS A 120 5.17 -9.59 7.69
CA HIS A 120 4.76 -9.68 6.31
C HIS A 120 3.48 -10.51 6.18
N PHE A 121 2.50 -10.01 5.44
CA PHE A 121 1.28 -10.72 5.12
C PHE A 121 1.46 -11.49 3.81
N ASN A 122 1.49 -12.83 3.92
CA ASN A 122 1.61 -13.69 2.75
C ASN A 122 0.23 -14.16 2.30
N PHE A 123 -0.24 -13.61 1.18
CA PHE A 123 -1.54 -13.96 0.63
C PHE A 123 -1.47 -14.94 -0.55
N LEU A 124 -0.28 -15.44 -0.89
CA LEU A 124 -0.12 -16.43 -1.94
C LEU A 124 -0.48 -17.82 -1.39
N THR A 125 -1.75 -18.11 -1.38
CA THR A 125 -2.32 -19.36 -0.89
C THR A 125 -3.24 -19.97 -1.95
N GLU A 126 -3.52 -21.28 -1.84
CA GLU A 126 -4.45 -21.93 -2.75
C GLU A 126 -5.84 -21.30 -2.70
N ASP A 127 -6.35 -21.02 -1.50
CA ASP A 127 -7.66 -20.39 -1.34
C ASP A 127 -7.74 -19.03 -2.05
N ASN A 128 -6.69 -18.24 -1.96
CA ASN A 128 -6.68 -16.93 -2.60
C ASN A 128 -6.54 -17.04 -4.12
N ILE A 129 -5.78 -18.02 -4.61
CA ILE A 129 -5.67 -18.29 -6.04
C ILE A 129 -7.02 -18.68 -6.62
N PHE A 130 -7.82 -19.44 -5.89
CA PHE A 130 -9.17 -19.82 -6.31
C PHE A 130 -10.08 -18.60 -6.56
N LEU A 131 -9.86 -17.50 -5.86
CA LEU A 131 -10.66 -16.29 -6.07
C LEU A 131 -10.47 -15.70 -7.46
N ILE A 132 -9.33 -15.95 -8.08
CA ILE A 132 -8.99 -15.44 -9.42
C ILE A 132 -9.50 -16.38 -10.51
N GLU A 133 -9.51 -17.67 -10.26
CA GLU A 133 -9.84 -18.70 -11.25
C GLU A 133 -11.35 -18.81 -11.54
N LYS A 134 -12.19 -18.15 -10.78
CA LYS A 134 -13.64 -18.21 -10.98
C LYS A 134 -14.12 -17.34 -12.11
#